data_ffb1417e156e2fd9a9428058d8dbc8de
#
_entry.id   ffb1417e156e2fd9a9428058d8dbc8de
#
_cell.length_a   1.000
_cell.length_b   1.000
_cell.length_c   1.000
_cell.angle_alpha   90.00
_cell.angle_beta   90.00
_cell.angle_gamma   90.00
#
_symmetry.space_group_name_H-M   'P 1'
#
loop_
_entity.id
_entity.type
_entity.pdbx_description
1 polymer ?
#
loop_
_entity_poly.entity_id
_entity_poly.type
_entity_poly.pdbx_seq_one_letter_code
_entity_poly.pdbx_strand_id
1 'polypeptide(L)'
;MITFRNVVGYLETIAEKHYEINSFHSGFLDEVDINKLGAEDYIILYAEPGSTTIDTGVLTYSFTIYVMDMISDAVGDDPNRQRLGRIDTYSETLQIIQDVINEFKQNLYSTSWVDNQIVLEVPITAEPFTARFDNELTGWSADITVEVNNTNNLCIVPITPNS
;
A
#
# COMPACT_ATOMS: atom_id res chain seq x y z
N MET A 1 -5.12 -18.43 10.52
CA MET A 1 -3.86 -17.85 9.98
C MET A 1 -4.18 -16.64 9.12
N ILE A 2 -3.45 -15.56 9.30
CA ILE A 2 -3.63 -14.37 8.48
C ILE A 2 -2.82 -14.53 7.19
N THR A 3 -3.52 -14.47 6.09
CA THR A 3 -2.92 -14.62 4.76
C THR A 3 -2.49 -13.28 4.19
N PHE A 4 -1.59 -13.29 3.22
CA PHE A 4 -1.24 -12.09 2.45
C PHE A 4 -2.47 -11.38 1.86
N ARG A 5 -3.44 -12.17 1.36
CA ARG A 5 -4.71 -11.63 0.87
C ARG A 5 -5.49 -10.86 1.94
N ASN A 6 -5.47 -11.33 3.18
CA ASN A 6 -6.12 -10.62 4.28
C ASN A 6 -5.47 -9.25 4.51
N VAL A 7 -4.15 -9.19 4.49
CA VAL A 7 -3.39 -7.93 4.69
C VAL A 7 -3.70 -6.94 3.57
N VAL A 8 -3.64 -7.38 2.31
CA VAL A 8 -3.98 -6.53 1.16
C VAL A 8 -5.47 -6.12 1.20
N GLY A 9 -6.36 -7.02 1.58
CA GLY A 9 -7.79 -6.74 1.73
C GLY A 9 -8.10 -5.65 2.76
N TYR A 10 -7.29 -5.52 3.80
CA TYR A 10 -7.43 -4.41 4.75
C TYR A 10 -7.09 -3.06 4.13
N LEU A 11 -6.05 -3.00 3.31
CA LEU A 11 -5.71 -1.77 2.58
C LEU A 11 -6.81 -1.39 1.60
N GLU A 12 -7.37 -2.36 0.89
CA GLU A 12 -8.51 -2.15 -0.01
C GLU A 12 -9.71 -1.58 0.74
N THR A 13 -10.04 -2.15 1.90
CA THR A 13 -11.13 -1.66 2.75
C THR A 13 -10.88 -0.23 3.24
N ILE A 14 -9.64 0.10 3.60
CA ILE A 14 -9.27 1.47 3.98
C ILE A 14 -9.46 2.42 2.80
N ALA A 15 -9.02 2.03 1.62
CA ALA A 15 -9.18 2.83 0.40
C ALA A 15 -10.65 3.09 0.07
N GLU A 16 -11.51 2.07 0.20
CA GLU A 16 -12.96 2.21 -0.04
C GLU A 16 -13.65 3.17 0.94
N LYS A 17 -13.15 3.23 2.17
CA LYS A 17 -13.71 4.10 3.22
C LYS A 17 -13.13 5.51 3.23
N HIS A 18 -11.99 5.72 2.62
CA HIS A 18 -11.33 7.03 2.63
C HIS A 18 -11.94 7.94 1.57
N TYR A 19 -12.38 9.13 1.98
CA TYR A 19 -13.10 10.06 1.10
C TYR A 19 -12.30 10.57 -0.09
N GLU A 20 -10.97 10.64 0.04
CA GLU A 20 -10.09 11.21 -0.96
C GLU A 20 -9.43 10.18 -1.87
N ILE A 21 -9.53 8.88 -1.54
CA ILE A 21 -9.01 7.79 -2.37
C ILE A 21 -10.10 7.34 -3.33
N ASN A 22 -9.84 7.42 -4.62
CA ASN A 22 -10.81 7.07 -5.65
C ASN A 22 -10.66 5.64 -6.17
N SER A 23 -9.46 5.07 -6.12
CA SER A 23 -9.24 3.70 -6.55
C SER A 23 -8.14 3.00 -5.78
N PHE A 24 -8.21 1.68 -5.72
CA PHE A 24 -7.21 0.79 -5.13
C PHE A 24 -6.73 -0.21 -6.17
N HIS A 25 -5.42 -0.38 -6.24
CA HIS A 25 -4.77 -1.38 -7.09
C HIS A 25 -3.69 -2.12 -6.31
N SER A 26 -3.46 -3.37 -6.67
CA SER A 26 -2.41 -4.19 -6.10
C SER A 26 -1.73 -5.03 -7.18
N GLY A 27 -0.49 -5.41 -6.93
CA GLY A 27 0.35 -6.14 -7.87
C GLY A 27 1.63 -5.38 -8.15
N PHE A 28 2.41 -5.83 -9.14
CA PHE A 28 3.61 -5.09 -9.54
C PHE A 28 3.24 -3.87 -10.37
N LEU A 29 3.95 -2.76 -10.16
CA LEU A 29 3.68 -1.50 -10.87
C LEU A 29 3.77 -1.61 -12.39
N ASP A 30 4.59 -2.52 -12.90
CA ASP A 30 4.73 -2.80 -14.31
C ASP A 30 3.58 -3.64 -14.91
N GLU A 31 2.80 -4.33 -14.07
CA GLU A 31 1.63 -5.10 -14.50
C GLU A 31 0.40 -4.23 -14.72
N VAL A 32 0.33 -3.08 -14.04
CA VAL A 32 -0.77 -2.15 -14.21
C VAL A 32 -0.42 -1.13 -15.28
N ASP A 33 -1.20 -1.11 -16.33
CA ASP A 33 -1.05 -0.07 -17.35
C ASP A 33 -1.63 1.25 -16.84
N ILE A 34 -0.78 1.99 -16.10
CA ILE A 34 -1.13 3.28 -15.51
C ILE A 34 -1.60 4.28 -16.59
N ASN A 35 -1.14 4.12 -17.82
CA ASN A 35 -1.55 4.98 -18.92
C ASN A 35 -3.02 4.79 -19.32
N LYS A 36 -3.64 3.66 -18.96
CA LYS A 36 -5.06 3.41 -19.17
C LYS A 36 -5.97 3.98 -18.10
N LEU A 37 -5.40 4.43 -16.97
CA LEU A 37 -6.18 5.02 -15.91
C LEU A 37 -6.58 6.45 -16.29
N GLY A 38 -7.85 6.77 -16.12
CA GLY A 38 -8.37 8.11 -16.35
C GLY A 38 -8.17 9.05 -15.17
N ALA A 39 -8.40 10.33 -15.34
CA ALA A 39 -8.29 11.32 -14.28
C ALA A 39 -9.23 11.04 -13.08
N GLU A 40 -10.34 10.37 -13.31
CA GLU A 40 -11.31 9.95 -12.30
C GLU A 40 -10.80 8.85 -11.36
N ASP A 41 -9.76 8.09 -11.76
CA ASP A 41 -9.19 7.02 -10.94
C ASP A 41 -8.25 7.55 -9.85
N TYR A 42 -7.77 8.77 -10.00
CA TYR A 42 -6.86 9.41 -9.03
C TYR A 42 -7.68 10.15 -7.94
N ILE A 43 -7.29 10.11 -6.71
CA ILE A 43 -6.05 9.62 -6.07
C ILE A 43 -6.08 8.11 -5.93
N ILE A 44 -4.95 7.47 -6.16
CA ILE A 44 -4.82 6.01 -6.14
C ILE A 44 -4.04 5.59 -4.88
N LEU A 45 -4.54 4.59 -4.19
CA LEU A 45 -3.75 3.77 -3.26
C LEU A 45 -3.32 2.50 -3.98
N TYR A 46 -2.02 2.27 -4.03
CA TYR A 46 -1.41 1.13 -4.70
C TYR A 46 -0.61 0.29 -3.71
N ALA A 47 -0.78 -1.02 -3.72
CA ALA A 47 -0.03 -1.95 -2.88
C ALA A 47 0.80 -2.90 -3.75
N GLU A 48 2.12 -2.74 -3.71
CA GLU A 48 3.06 -3.59 -4.42
C GLU A 48 3.61 -4.65 -3.48
N PRO A 49 3.48 -5.96 -3.80
CA PRO A 49 4.03 -7.01 -2.97
C PRO A 49 5.55 -7.00 -2.97
N GLY A 50 6.13 -7.14 -1.81
CA GLY A 50 7.55 -7.34 -1.59
C GLY A 50 7.86 -8.79 -1.26
N SER A 51 9.00 -9.01 -0.61
CA SER A 51 9.40 -10.34 -0.16
C SER A 51 8.57 -10.83 1.03
N THR A 52 8.41 -12.13 1.12
CA THR A 52 7.84 -12.79 2.30
C THR A 52 8.90 -13.68 2.92
N THR A 53 9.15 -13.50 4.21
CA THR A 53 10.05 -14.36 4.98
C THR A 53 9.24 -15.43 5.70
N ILE A 54 9.63 -16.68 5.50
CA ILE A 54 8.98 -17.84 6.10
C ILE A 54 9.93 -18.44 7.14
N ASP A 55 9.51 -18.42 8.39
CA ASP A 55 10.24 -19.00 9.50
C ASP A 55 9.33 -19.92 10.31
N THR A 56 9.93 -20.68 11.21
CA THR A 56 9.19 -21.55 12.11
C THR A 56 8.34 -20.71 13.07
N GLY A 57 7.02 -20.78 12.91
CA GLY A 57 6.07 -20.07 13.76
C GLY A 57 5.83 -18.60 13.39
N VAL A 58 6.56 -18.04 12.42
CA VAL A 58 6.40 -16.65 11.99
C VAL A 58 6.42 -16.52 10.46
N LEU A 59 5.49 -15.73 9.94
CA LEU A 59 5.52 -15.23 8.56
C LEU A 59 5.67 -13.71 8.58
N THR A 60 6.59 -13.20 7.77
CA THR A 60 6.79 -11.76 7.64
C THR A 60 6.44 -11.34 6.22
N TYR A 61 5.38 -10.55 6.09
CA TYR A 61 4.96 -9.97 4.81
C TYR A 61 5.55 -8.58 4.66
N SER A 62 6.16 -8.32 3.53
CA SER A 62 6.63 -6.98 3.14
C SER A 62 5.91 -6.53 1.89
N PHE A 63 5.53 -5.27 1.85
CA PHE A 63 4.94 -4.63 0.69
C PHE A 63 5.19 -3.14 0.72
N THR A 64 5.15 -2.51 -0.44
CA THR A 64 5.26 -1.07 -0.58
C THR A 64 3.90 -0.50 -0.94
N ILE A 65 3.44 0.49 -0.18
CA ILE A 65 2.24 1.25 -0.53
C ILE A 65 2.63 2.55 -1.20
N TYR A 66 1.82 2.96 -2.17
CA TYR A 66 1.94 4.24 -2.86
C TYR A 66 0.62 4.97 -2.77
N VAL A 67 0.67 6.24 -2.44
CA VAL A 67 -0.45 7.17 -2.63
C VAL A 67 -0.01 8.17 -3.68
N MET A 68 -0.70 8.18 -4.81
CA MET A 68 -0.30 8.98 -5.96
C MET A 68 -1.46 9.72 -6.59
N ASP A 69 -1.16 10.91 -7.07
CA ASP A 69 -2.07 11.78 -7.78
C ASP A 69 -1.42 12.35 -9.03
N MET A 70 -2.23 12.78 -9.96
CA MET A 70 -1.79 13.51 -11.13
C MET A 70 -1.59 14.98 -10.79
N ILE A 71 -0.49 15.54 -11.28
CA ILE A 71 -0.32 17.00 -11.26
C ILE A 71 -1.26 17.59 -12.31
N SER A 72 -2.13 18.48 -11.89
CA SER A 72 -3.12 19.08 -12.77
C SER A 72 -2.46 19.96 -13.83
N ASP A 73 -2.73 19.67 -15.11
CA ASP A 73 -2.36 20.52 -16.25
C ASP A 73 -3.02 21.92 -16.22
N ALA A 74 -4.03 22.11 -15.36
CA ALA A 74 -4.71 23.40 -15.18
C ALA A 74 -3.80 24.52 -14.67
N VAL A 75 -2.57 24.19 -14.26
CA VAL A 75 -1.57 25.16 -13.77
C VAL A 75 -0.86 25.90 -14.90
N GLY A 76 -0.96 25.42 -16.15
CA GLY A 76 -0.30 26.02 -17.30
C GLY A 76 1.22 25.88 -17.30
N ASP A 77 1.89 26.56 -18.23
CA ASP A 77 3.35 26.48 -18.42
C ASP A 77 4.16 27.37 -17.46
N ASP A 78 3.53 27.99 -16.45
CA ASP A 78 4.22 28.82 -15.47
C ASP A 78 5.02 27.94 -14.49
N PRO A 79 6.37 27.99 -14.49
CA PRO A 79 7.20 27.15 -13.62
C PRO A 79 6.92 27.33 -12.13
N ASN A 80 6.52 28.51 -11.70
CA ASN A 80 6.20 28.76 -10.29
C ASN A 80 4.89 28.11 -9.88
N ARG A 81 3.89 28.14 -10.74
CA ARG A 81 2.61 27.47 -10.50
C ARG A 81 2.77 25.96 -10.52
N GLN A 82 3.56 25.42 -11.45
CA GLN A 82 3.89 23.99 -11.48
C GLN A 82 4.57 23.53 -10.19
N ARG A 83 5.51 24.32 -9.68
CA ARG A 83 6.18 24.03 -8.42
C ARG A 83 5.21 24.03 -7.23
N LEU A 84 4.33 25.01 -7.14
CA LEU A 84 3.32 25.10 -6.08
C LEU A 84 2.30 23.95 -6.18
N GLY A 85 1.88 23.59 -7.37
CA GLY A 85 1.00 22.44 -7.61
C GLY A 85 1.61 21.11 -7.15
N ARG A 86 2.92 20.91 -7.35
CA ARG A 86 3.64 19.73 -6.83
C ARG A 86 3.69 19.74 -5.31
N ILE A 87 3.98 20.88 -4.68
CA ILE A 87 4.02 20.99 -3.21
C ILE A 87 2.65 20.71 -2.63
N ASP A 88 1.58 21.20 -3.23
CA ASP A 88 0.20 20.93 -2.79
C ASP A 88 -0.12 19.44 -2.92
N THR A 89 0.23 18.81 -4.03
CA THR A 89 0.04 17.38 -4.24
C THR A 89 0.86 16.54 -3.24
N TYR A 90 2.10 16.92 -2.97
CA TYR A 90 2.89 16.25 -1.93
C TYR A 90 2.26 16.40 -0.55
N SER A 91 1.74 17.56 -0.22
CA SER A 91 1.08 17.79 1.07
C SER A 91 -0.19 16.95 1.24
N GLU A 92 -1.04 16.94 0.24
CA GLU A 92 -2.29 16.17 0.25
C GLU A 92 -2.04 14.66 0.29
N THR A 93 -1.16 14.16 -0.58
CA THR A 93 -0.84 12.73 -0.63
C THR A 93 -0.08 12.24 0.61
N LEU A 94 0.72 13.10 1.23
CA LEU A 94 1.36 12.78 2.51
C LEU A 94 0.31 12.59 3.62
N GLN A 95 -0.67 13.46 3.69
CA GLN A 95 -1.74 13.32 4.67
C GLN A 95 -2.53 12.03 4.44
N ILE A 96 -2.84 11.70 3.21
CA ILE A 96 -3.57 10.48 2.87
C ILE A 96 -2.77 9.22 3.24
N ILE A 97 -1.47 9.15 2.91
CA ILE A 97 -0.67 7.98 3.28
C ILE A 97 -0.52 7.85 4.80
N GLN A 98 -0.45 8.97 5.50
CA GLN A 98 -0.44 8.98 6.96
C GLN A 98 -1.74 8.44 7.54
N ASP A 99 -2.88 8.84 6.98
CA ASP A 99 -4.19 8.33 7.38
C ASP A 99 -4.31 6.83 7.12
N VAL A 100 -3.86 6.37 5.96
CA VAL A 100 -3.85 4.94 5.60
C VAL A 100 -3.01 4.13 6.58
N ILE A 101 -1.81 4.59 6.90
CA ILE A 101 -0.91 3.91 7.85
C ILE A 101 -1.53 3.88 9.25
N ASN A 102 -2.11 4.97 9.71
CA ASN A 102 -2.75 5.05 11.02
C ASN A 102 -3.98 4.12 11.11
N GLU A 103 -4.85 4.11 10.11
CA GLU A 103 -6.00 3.21 10.05
C GLU A 103 -5.57 1.74 9.98
N PHE A 104 -4.58 1.43 9.16
CA PHE A 104 -4.02 0.09 9.07
C PHE A 104 -3.49 -0.39 10.43
N LYS A 105 -2.74 0.47 11.12
CA LYS A 105 -2.23 0.20 12.45
C LYS A 105 -3.35 -0.02 13.48
N GLN A 106 -4.36 0.83 13.48
CA GLN A 106 -5.48 0.70 14.40
C GLN A 106 -6.28 -0.57 14.15
N ASN A 107 -6.53 -0.92 12.89
CA ASN A 107 -7.23 -2.14 12.53
C ASN A 107 -6.46 -3.40 12.94
N LEU A 108 -5.13 -3.39 12.83
CA LEU A 108 -4.29 -4.49 13.31
C LEU A 108 -4.41 -4.70 14.82
N TYR A 109 -4.61 -3.62 15.60
CA TYR A 109 -4.67 -3.72 17.06
C TYR A 109 -6.09 -3.84 17.62
N SER A 110 -7.13 -3.45 16.88
CA SER A 110 -8.51 -3.37 17.38
C SER A 110 -9.39 -4.58 17.06
N THR A 111 -9.00 -5.39 16.09
CA THR A 111 -9.75 -6.59 15.72
C THR A 111 -9.23 -7.82 16.45
N SER A 112 -9.97 -8.93 16.41
CA SER A 112 -9.59 -10.26 16.93
C SER A 112 -8.21 -10.78 16.50
N TRP A 113 -7.43 -9.95 15.89
CA TRP A 113 -6.06 -10.16 15.48
C TRP A 113 -5.08 -10.12 16.65
N VAL A 114 -5.47 -9.49 17.75
CA VAL A 114 -4.68 -9.50 19.01
C VAL A 114 -4.37 -10.94 19.44
N ASP A 115 -5.31 -11.85 19.24
CA ASP A 115 -5.13 -13.28 19.54
C ASP A 115 -4.16 -13.98 18.57
N ASN A 116 -3.86 -13.36 17.42
CA ASN A 116 -2.98 -13.91 16.38
C ASN A 116 -1.56 -13.31 16.41
N GLN A 117 -1.23 -12.50 17.40
CA GLN A 117 0.11 -11.90 17.58
C GLN A 117 0.67 -11.27 16.31
N ILE A 118 -0.04 -10.27 15.81
CA ILE A 118 0.43 -9.50 14.66
C ILE A 118 1.30 -8.35 15.14
N VAL A 119 2.44 -8.17 14.51
CA VAL A 119 3.36 -7.07 14.76
C VAL A 119 3.57 -6.28 13.49
N LEU A 120 3.27 -4.99 13.55
CA LEU A 120 3.64 -4.04 12.53
C LEU A 120 4.98 -3.40 12.89
N GLU A 121 5.96 -3.49 12.03
CA GLU A 121 7.25 -2.83 12.27
C GLU A 121 7.11 -1.31 12.18
N VAL A 122 7.59 -0.63 13.20
CA VAL A 122 7.60 0.83 13.28
C VAL A 122 9.00 1.31 13.71
N PRO A 123 9.43 2.52 13.33
CA PRO A 123 8.71 3.52 12.55
C PRO A 123 8.59 3.15 11.06
N ILE A 124 7.56 3.68 10.41
CA ILE A 124 7.37 3.58 8.96
C ILE A 124 7.81 4.90 8.35
N THR A 125 8.73 4.82 7.39
CA THR A 125 9.24 6.00 6.69
C THR A 125 8.55 6.13 5.34
N ALA A 126 7.99 7.31 5.07
CA ALA A 126 7.44 7.64 3.78
C ALA A 126 8.46 8.44 2.95
N GLU A 127 8.59 8.09 1.69
CA GLU A 127 9.49 8.74 0.74
C GLU A 127 8.70 9.37 -0.41
N PRO A 128 9.02 10.61 -0.80
CA PRO A 128 8.37 11.23 -1.94
C PRO A 128 8.85 10.60 -3.23
N PHE A 129 7.96 10.52 -4.20
CA PHE A 129 8.34 10.08 -5.54
C PHE A 129 7.67 10.91 -6.62
N THR A 130 8.29 10.96 -7.78
CA THR A 130 7.69 11.45 -9.01
C THR A 130 7.96 10.42 -10.10
N ALA A 131 6.91 9.85 -10.65
CA ALA A 131 6.98 8.93 -11.76
C ALA A 131 6.47 9.63 -13.03
N ARG A 132 7.29 9.61 -14.08
CA ARG A 132 6.91 10.16 -15.37
C ARG A 132 6.47 9.01 -16.26
N PHE A 133 5.17 8.85 -16.32
CA PHE A 133 4.49 8.11 -17.38
C PHE A 133 4.01 9.11 -18.43
N ASP A 134 3.02 8.80 -19.23
CA ASP A 134 2.37 9.78 -20.10
C ASP A 134 1.77 10.96 -19.33
N ASN A 135 1.43 10.70 -18.05
CA ASN A 135 1.04 11.72 -17.08
C ASN A 135 2.08 11.76 -15.95
N GLU A 136 2.38 12.95 -15.43
CA GLU A 136 3.25 13.09 -14.27
C GLU A 136 2.48 12.73 -13.00
N LEU A 137 2.92 11.65 -12.34
CA LEU A 137 2.37 11.18 -11.08
C LEU A 137 3.30 11.58 -9.94
N THR A 138 2.73 12.09 -8.89
CA THR A 138 3.45 12.54 -7.70
C THR A 138 2.77 12.01 -6.46
N GLY A 139 3.55 11.66 -5.47
CA GLY A 139 3.02 11.17 -4.20
C GLY A 139 4.09 10.68 -3.25
N TRP A 140 3.69 9.75 -2.42
CA TRP A 140 4.54 9.14 -1.39
C TRP A 140 4.46 7.63 -1.45
N SER A 141 5.57 6.99 -1.13
CA SER A 141 5.65 5.56 -0.93
C SER A 141 6.12 5.24 0.49
N ALA A 142 5.70 4.11 1.01
CA ALA A 142 6.15 3.62 2.31
C ALA A 142 6.25 2.09 2.28
N ASP A 143 7.33 1.57 2.85
CA ASP A 143 7.51 0.14 3.03
C ASP A 143 6.84 -0.30 4.33
N ILE A 144 6.00 -1.33 4.22
CA ILE A 144 5.26 -1.91 5.32
C ILE A 144 5.74 -3.33 5.54
N THR A 145 6.06 -3.66 6.78
CA THR A 145 6.43 -5.00 7.19
C THR A 145 5.53 -5.48 8.32
N VAL A 146 4.88 -6.61 8.12
CA VAL A 146 3.92 -7.19 9.06
C VAL A 146 4.34 -8.62 9.38
N GLU A 147 4.56 -8.89 10.67
CA GLU A 147 4.79 -10.23 11.16
C GLU A 147 3.48 -10.85 11.66
N VAL A 148 3.22 -12.07 11.26
CA VAL A 148 2.05 -12.84 11.68
C VAL A 148 2.46 -14.22 12.15
N ASN A 149 1.66 -14.81 13.05
CA ASN A 149 1.86 -16.18 13.45
C ASN A 149 1.71 -17.15 12.27
N ASN A 150 2.73 -17.96 12.07
CA ASN A 150 2.67 -19.08 11.13
C ASN A 150 2.14 -20.30 11.86
N THR A 151 0.84 -20.54 11.72
CA THR A 151 0.16 -21.69 12.32
C THR A 151 0.22 -22.93 11.45
N ASN A 152 1.08 -22.95 10.43
CA ASN A 152 1.25 -24.12 9.58
C ASN A 152 1.66 -25.33 10.40
N ASN A 153 0.75 -26.29 10.48
CA ASN A 153 1.01 -27.56 11.11
C ASN A 153 1.70 -28.49 10.10
N LEU A 154 2.96 -28.80 10.34
CA LEU A 154 3.75 -29.71 9.50
C LEU A 154 3.09 -31.10 9.31
N CYS A 155 2.16 -31.46 10.21
CA CYS A 155 1.42 -32.70 10.11
C CYS A 155 0.27 -32.68 9.06
N ILE A 156 -0.05 -31.50 8.52
CA ILE A 156 -1.17 -31.31 7.58
C ILE A 156 -0.67 -30.81 6.20
N VAL A 157 0.61 -31.00 5.92
CA VAL A 157 1.13 -30.64 4.61
C VAL A 157 0.51 -31.58 3.56
N PRO A 158 -0.20 -31.04 2.55
CA PRO A 158 -0.90 -31.85 1.55
C PRO A 158 0.08 -32.42 0.51
N ILE A 159 1.08 -33.15 0.99
CA ILE A 159 2.06 -33.82 0.15
C ILE A 159 1.84 -35.31 0.29
N THR A 160 1.70 -36.03 -0.82
CA THR A 160 1.67 -37.49 -0.82
C THR A 160 3.06 -37.98 -0.43
N PRO A 161 3.21 -38.77 0.66
CA PRO A 161 4.50 -39.33 1.00
C PRO A 161 5.01 -40.18 -0.16
N ASN A 162 6.26 -39.96 -0.56
CA ASN A 162 6.91 -40.84 -1.50
C ASN A 162 6.98 -42.26 -0.86
N SER A 163 6.30 -43.15 -1.47
CA SER A 163 6.34 -44.56 -1.10
C SER A 163 7.67 -45.21 -1.51
#